data_bed6341d007bab96d2f2ca267cd10b7d
#
_entry.id   bed6341d007bab96d2f2ca267cd10b7d
#
_cell.length_a   1.000
_cell.length_b   1.000
_cell.length_c   1.000
_cell.angle_alpha   90.00
_cell.angle_beta   90.00
_cell.angle_gamma   90.00
#
_symmetry.space_group_name_H-M   'P 1'
#
loop_
_entity.id
_entity.type
_entity.pdbx_description
1 polymer ?
#
loop_
_entity_poly.entity_id
_entity_poly.type
_entity_poly.pdbx_seq_one_letter_code
_entity_poly.pdbx_strand_id
1 'polypeptide(L)'
;MSKTGIMVCGHGSRSQEAVDEFAVVAERLKAHFPETPVDFGYLEFANPVIRDGLDNLREQGCDHILAVPGMLFAAMHAKNDIPTVLNTYAKKHGIKIEYGRELDVDPKMIAAAADRIQAAIDEANAKWGERSLYDTCLVVIGRGASDPDANSNVSKIARMLQEGMGFGWVEVGYSGFTFPLVEPCLDHVAKLGYSRVIVFPYFLFTGILVDRIYGFTDEAAGKYPGIEFQKAFYLNDHPKVIETFAERVREITTGSNNMNCAMCKYRAQVLGFEAEVGMA
;
A
#
# COMPACT_ATOMS: atom_id res chain seq x y z
N MET A 1 20.81 4.30 -28.73
CA MET A 1 20.59 4.89 -27.38
C MET A 1 19.68 3.95 -26.63
N SER A 2 20.00 3.65 -25.36
CA SER A 2 19.13 2.83 -24.51
C SER A 2 17.79 3.55 -24.30
N LYS A 3 16.67 2.84 -24.47
CA LYS A 3 15.32 3.39 -24.24
C LYS A 3 14.80 2.88 -22.91
N THR A 4 14.48 3.81 -22.03
CA THR A 4 13.96 3.49 -20.69
C THR A 4 12.44 3.30 -20.74
N GLY A 5 11.93 2.32 -20.00
CA GLY A 5 10.51 2.12 -19.70
C GLY A 5 10.27 2.02 -18.18
N ILE A 6 9.05 2.23 -17.75
CA ILE A 6 8.64 2.11 -16.34
C ILE A 6 7.64 0.97 -16.20
N MET A 7 7.86 0.09 -15.22
CA MET A 7 7.00 -1.04 -14.91
C MET A 7 6.44 -0.94 -13.49
N VAL A 8 5.11 -0.91 -13.34
CA VAL A 8 4.46 -0.95 -12.02
C VAL A 8 4.03 -2.39 -11.73
N CYS A 9 4.58 -2.98 -10.68
CA CYS A 9 4.38 -4.38 -10.33
C CYS A 9 3.36 -4.51 -9.20
N GLY A 10 2.13 -4.93 -9.53
CA GLY A 10 1.07 -5.20 -8.57
C GLY A 10 1.12 -6.63 -8.01
N HIS A 11 0.49 -6.81 -6.86
CA HIS A 11 0.25 -8.16 -6.33
C HIS A 11 -0.79 -8.90 -7.19
N GLY A 12 -1.86 -8.20 -7.55
CA GLY A 12 -3.08 -8.74 -8.14
C GLY A 12 -4.17 -9.00 -7.10
N SER A 13 -5.37 -9.18 -7.60
CA SER A 13 -6.55 -9.40 -6.78
C SER A 13 -7.58 -10.25 -7.54
N ARG A 14 -8.44 -10.97 -6.79
CA ARG A 14 -9.64 -11.64 -7.34
C ARG A 14 -10.82 -10.67 -7.49
N SER A 15 -10.74 -9.47 -6.89
CA SER A 15 -11.71 -8.39 -7.07
C SER A 15 -11.35 -7.63 -8.33
N GLN A 16 -12.27 -7.57 -9.30
CA GLN A 16 -12.10 -6.79 -10.53
C GLN A 16 -11.95 -5.30 -10.23
N GLU A 17 -12.69 -4.78 -9.25
CA GLU A 17 -12.60 -3.38 -8.82
C GLU A 17 -11.19 -3.01 -8.35
N ALA A 18 -10.53 -3.88 -7.56
CA ALA A 18 -9.15 -3.65 -7.13
C ALA A 18 -8.15 -3.69 -8.29
N VAL A 19 -8.41 -4.52 -9.31
CA VAL A 19 -7.62 -4.60 -10.55
C VAL A 19 -7.77 -3.30 -11.33
N ASP A 20 -8.99 -2.81 -11.47
CA ASP A 20 -9.29 -1.56 -12.20
C ASP A 20 -8.68 -0.34 -11.48
N GLU A 21 -8.78 -0.27 -10.16
CA GLU A 21 -8.16 0.80 -9.37
C GLU A 21 -6.63 0.84 -9.52
N PHE A 22 -5.98 -0.32 -9.56
CA PHE A 22 -4.54 -0.39 -9.80
C PHE A 22 -4.18 0.10 -11.21
N ALA A 23 -4.96 -0.27 -12.22
CA ALA A 23 -4.76 0.19 -13.59
C ALA A 23 -4.88 1.73 -13.69
N VAL A 24 -5.81 2.34 -12.95
CA VAL A 24 -5.95 3.81 -12.84
C VAL A 24 -4.68 4.45 -12.28
N VAL A 25 -4.07 3.86 -11.24
CA VAL A 25 -2.80 4.36 -10.68
C VAL A 25 -1.69 4.34 -11.73
N ALA A 26 -1.54 3.23 -12.45
CA ALA A 26 -0.54 3.11 -13.53
C ALA A 26 -0.79 4.14 -14.65
N GLU A 27 -2.05 4.36 -15.03
CA GLU A 27 -2.41 5.36 -16.04
C GLU A 27 -2.10 6.79 -15.57
N ARG A 28 -2.44 7.14 -14.33
CA ARG A 28 -2.12 8.46 -13.76
C ARG A 28 -0.63 8.71 -13.62
N LEU A 29 0.16 7.66 -13.40
CA LEU A 29 1.62 7.76 -13.32
C LEU A 29 2.23 8.21 -14.65
N LYS A 30 1.63 7.89 -15.80
CA LYS A 30 2.09 8.34 -17.13
C LYS A 30 2.22 9.85 -17.24
N ALA A 31 1.33 10.61 -16.59
CA ALA A 31 1.38 12.06 -16.59
C ALA A 31 2.66 12.64 -15.94
N HIS A 32 3.32 11.88 -15.07
CA HIS A 32 4.59 12.26 -14.44
C HIS A 32 5.82 11.92 -15.31
N PHE A 33 5.63 11.14 -16.39
CA PHE A 33 6.68 10.63 -17.28
C PHE A 33 6.22 10.65 -18.76
N PRO A 34 5.90 11.83 -19.34
CA PRO A 34 5.26 11.93 -20.64
C PRO A 34 6.11 11.36 -21.78
N GLU A 35 7.44 11.34 -21.63
CA GLU A 35 8.39 10.86 -22.63
C GLU A 35 8.80 9.40 -22.42
N THR A 36 8.35 8.75 -21.34
CA THR A 36 8.78 7.41 -20.96
C THR A 36 7.59 6.45 -20.97
N PRO A 37 7.64 5.35 -21.74
CA PRO A 37 6.59 4.34 -21.69
C PRO A 37 6.38 3.80 -20.26
N VAL A 38 5.12 3.74 -19.84
CA VAL A 38 4.73 3.19 -18.55
C VAL A 38 3.77 2.05 -18.79
N ASP A 39 4.04 0.90 -18.20
CA ASP A 39 3.14 -0.26 -18.20
C ASP A 39 3.05 -0.88 -16.82
N PHE A 40 2.14 -1.81 -16.64
CA PHE A 40 1.91 -2.48 -15.39
C PHE A 40 1.60 -3.97 -15.56
N GLY A 41 1.64 -4.70 -14.46
CA GLY A 41 1.20 -6.09 -14.44
C GLY A 41 1.15 -6.64 -13.02
N TYR A 42 0.47 -7.75 -12.87
CA TYR A 42 0.23 -8.40 -11.60
C TYR A 42 1.12 -9.63 -11.42
N LEU A 43 1.47 -9.91 -10.17
CA LEU A 43 2.21 -11.12 -9.82
C LEU A 43 1.32 -12.37 -10.00
N GLU A 44 0.06 -12.29 -9.52
CA GLU A 44 -0.91 -13.38 -9.52
C GLU A 44 -2.36 -12.88 -9.52
N PHE A 45 -3.33 -13.79 -9.70
CA PHE A 45 -4.78 -13.58 -9.61
C PHE A 45 -5.42 -12.65 -10.65
N ALA A 46 -4.67 -11.88 -11.43
CA ALA A 46 -5.20 -10.92 -12.39
C ALA A 46 -4.34 -10.81 -13.63
N ASN A 47 -4.89 -10.26 -14.70
CA ASN A 47 -4.21 -9.94 -15.93
C ASN A 47 -4.20 -8.42 -16.18
N PRO A 48 -3.18 -7.87 -16.90
CA PRO A 48 -2.02 -8.56 -17.41
C PRO A 48 -1.07 -9.01 -16.31
N VAL A 49 -0.31 -10.11 -16.50
CA VAL A 49 0.74 -10.47 -15.57
C VAL A 49 1.99 -9.60 -15.81
N ILE A 50 2.91 -9.55 -14.84
CA ILE A 50 4.14 -8.72 -14.92
C ILE A 50 4.89 -8.96 -16.25
N ARG A 51 4.96 -10.20 -16.73
CA ARG A 51 5.62 -10.52 -18.01
C ARG A 51 4.97 -9.85 -19.21
N ASP A 52 3.65 -9.75 -19.23
CA ASP A 52 2.93 -9.14 -20.36
C ASP A 52 3.28 -7.64 -20.47
N GLY A 53 3.29 -6.93 -19.33
CA GLY A 53 3.71 -5.53 -19.29
C GLY A 53 5.19 -5.34 -19.69
N LEU A 54 6.07 -6.25 -19.27
CA LEU A 54 7.48 -6.23 -19.69
C LEU A 54 7.64 -6.52 -21.20
N ASP A 55 6.85 -7.44 -21.75
CA ASP A 55 6.84 -7.72 -23.21
C ASP A 55 6.36 -6.48 -23.98
N ASN A 56 5.29 -5.81 -23.53
CA ASN A 56 4.80 -4.58 -24.14
C ASN A 56 5.85 -3.46 -24.14
N LEU A 57 6.58 -3.27 -23.02
CA LEU A 57 7.66 -2.29 -22.95
C LEU A 57 8.81 -2.65 -23.88
N ARG A 58 9.19 -3.92 -23.95
CA ARG A 58 10.25 -4.41 -24.85
C ARG A 58 9.87 -4.26 -26.33
N GLU A 59 8.62 -4.53 -26.70
CA GLU A 59 8.09 -4.33 -28.06
C GLU A 59 8.10 -2.85 -28.48
N GLN A 60 7.95 -1.94 -27.50
CA GLN A 60 8.14 -0.50 -27.70
C GLN A 60 9.63 -0.12 -27.83
N GLY A 61 10.56 -1.08 -27.74
CA GLY A 61 12.00 -0.89 -27.87
C GLY A 61 12.71 -0.51 -26.57
N CYS A 62 12.08 -0.67 -25.41
CA CYS A 62 12.74 -0.44 -24.12
C CYS A 62 13.71 -1.61 -23.81
N ASP A 63 14.96 -1.26 -23.53
CA ASP A 63 16.04 -2.16 -23.13
C ASP A 63 16.55 -1.91 -21.69
N HIS A 64 16.00 -0.88 -21.05
CA HIS A 64 16.23 -0.52 -19.65
C HIS A 64 14.89 -0.25 -18.96
N ILE A 65 14.55 -1.02 -17.94
CA ILE A 65 13.27 -0.93 -17.24
C ILE A 65 13.51 -0.48 -15.79
N LEU A 66 12.77 0.54 -15.36
CA LEU A 66 12.66 0.97 -13.96
C LEU A 66 11.38 0.38 -13.40
N ALA A 67 11.49 -0.64 -12.54
CA ALA A 67 10.35 -1.33 -11.97
C ALA A 67 10.10 -0.90 -10.53
N VAL A 68 8.83 -0.65 -10.15
CA VAL A 68 8.43 -0.32 -8.79
C VAL A 68 7.31 -1.22 -8.29
N PRO A 69 7.32 -1.67 -7.02
CA PRO A 69 6.22 -2.42 -6.46
C PRO A 69 5.03 -1.50 -6.13
N GLY A 70 3.85 -1.91 -6.53
CA GLY A 70 2.58 -1.29 -6.15
C GLY A 70 2.13 -1.74 -4.77
N MET A 71 2.96 -1.48 -3.75
CA MET A 71 2.78 -1.96 -2.37
C MET A 71 3.10 -0.89 -1.36
N LEU A 72 2.31 -0.86 -0.26
CA LEU A 72 2.53 0.07 0.84
C LEU A 72 3.82 -0.25 1.59
N PHE A 73 4.02 -1.51 1.95
CA PHE A 73 5.18 -1.98 2.72
C PHE A 73 5.78 -3.22 2.10
N ALA A 74 7.09 -3.33 2.17
CA ALA A 74 7.81 -4.47 1.66
C ALA A 74 7.68 -5.67 2.61
N ALA A 75 7.14 -6.76 2.04
CA ALA A 75 7.12 -8.08 2.65
C ALA A 75 7.51 -9.11 1.56
N MET A 76 7.12 -10.37 1.71
CA MET A 76 7.51 -11.47 0.84
C MET A 76 7.45 -11.13 -0.65
N HIS A 77 6.30 -10.64 -1.15
CA HIS A 77 6.13 -10.38 -2.59
C HIS A 77 7.05 -9.29 -3.12
N ALA A 78 7.21 -8.19 -2.38
CA ALA A 78 8.12 -7.10 -2.79
C ALA A 78 9.60 -7.48 -2.62
N LYS A 79 9.95 -8.26 -1.58
CA LYS A 79 11.35 -8.61 -1.25
C LYS A 79 11.85 -9.85 -1.99
N ASN A 80 10.97 -10.70 -2.51
CA ASN A 80 11.33 -12.01 -3.10
C ASN A 80 10.67 -12.27 -4.46
N ASP A 81 9.33 -12.29 -4.53
CA ASP A 81 8.64 -12.86 -5.69
C ASP A 81 8.74 -11.94 -6.92
N ILE A 82 8.51 -10.64 -6.75
CA ILE A 82 8.65 -9.67 -7.85
C ILE A 82 10.09 -9.59 -8.33
N PRO A 83 11.13 -9.43 -7.46
CA PRO A 83 12.52 -9.47 -7.90
C PRO A 83 12.88 -10.75 -8.67
N THR A 84 12.36 -11.89 -8.26
CA THR A 84 12.59 -13.16 -8.98
C THR A 84 12.04 -13.12 -10.41
N VAL A 85 10.82 -12.64 -10.60
CA VAL A 85 10.21 -12.49 -11.92
C VAL A 85 11.02 -11.52 -12.79
N LEU A 86 11.38 -10.35 -12.24
CA LEU A 86 12.12 -9.31 -12.96
C LEU A 86 13.52 -9.78 -13.36
N ASN A 87 14.27 -10.40 -12.43
CA ASN A 87 15.63 -10.89 -12.70
C ASN A 87 15.62 -12.04 -13.73
N THR A 88 14.68 -12.97 -13.62
CA THR A 88 14.52 -14.06 -14.59
C THR A 88 14.22 -13.53 -15.99
N TYR A 89 13.32 -12.54 -16.08
CA TYR A 89 12.97 -11.88 -17.32
C TYR A 89 14.17 -11.12 -17.92
N ALA A 90 14.87 -10.31 -17.11
CA ALA A 90 16.05 -9.57 -17.53
C ALA A 90 17.13 -10.47 -18.12
N LYS A 91 17.45 -11.58 -17.44
CA LYS A 91 18.43 -12.58 -17.89
C LYS A 91 18.01 -13.23 -19.19
N LYS A 92 16.72 -13.62 -19.33
CA LYS A 92 16.19 -14.30 -20.52
C LYS A 92 16.26 -13.41 -21.76
N HIS A 93 15.99 -12.12 -21.63
CA HIS A 93 15.86 -11.20 -22.76
C HIS A 93 17.06 -10.27 -22.96
N GLY A 94 18.06 -10.33 -22.08
CA GLY A 94 19.29 -9.54 -22.20
C GLY A 94 19.05 -8.02 -22.00
N ILE A 95 18.05 -7.64 -21.21
CA ILE A 95 17.72 -6.26 -20.90
C ILE A 95 18.10 -5.91 -19.45
N LYS A 96 18.28 -4.62 -19.16
CA LYS A 96 18.52 -4.13 -17.82
C LYS A 96 17.21 -3.86 -17.12
N ILE A 97 16.99 -4.41 -15.91
CA ILE A 97 15.87 -4.06 -15.03
C ILE A 97 16.43 -3.62 -13.68
N GLU A 98 16.03 -2.44 -13.22
CA GLU A 98 16.34 -1.93 -11.89
C GLU A 98 15.03 -1.86 -11.09
N TYR A 99 15.08 -2.35 -9.86
CA TYR A 99 13.90 -2.48 -9.03
C TYR A 99 13.93 -1.48 -7.86
N GLY A 100 12.89 -0.67 -7.77
CA GLY A 100 12.67 0.32 -6.75
C GLY A 100 12.06 -0.23 -5.46
N ARG A 101 12.05 0.60 -4.41
CA ARG A 101 11.41 0.27 -3.14
C ARG A 101 9.90 0.53 -3.17
N GLU A 102 9.23 0.01 -2.18
CA GLU A 102 7.81 0.23 -1.87
C GLU A 102 7.49 1.69 -1.52
N LEU A 103 6.21 2.02 -1.34
CA LEU A 103 5.78 3.37 -0.97
C LEU A 103 6.27 3.79 0.42
N ASP A 104 6.29 2.84 1.37
CA ASP A 104 6.85 2.98 2.72
C ASP A 104 6.21 4.10 3.57
N VAL A 105 6.86 4.47 4.67
CA VAL A 105 6.49 5.59 5.53
C VAL A 105 7.03 6.88 4.90
N ASP A 106 6.24 7.49 4.05
CA ASP A 106 6.57 8.70 3.30
C ASP A 106 5.69 9.86 3.77
N PRO A 107 6.21 11.10 3.87
CA PRO A 107 5.40 12.26 4.23
C PRO A 107 4.16 12.47 3.36
N LYS A 108 4.25 12.16 2.05
CA LYS A 108 3.12 12.27 1.12
C LYS A 108 2.06 11.20 1.40
N MET A 109 2.49 9.97 1.76
CA MET A 109 1.57 8.90 2.14
C MET A 109 0.82 9.23 3.43
N ILE A 110 1.51 9.83 4.41
CA ILE A 110 0.90 10.31 5.66
C ILE A 110 -0.08 11.45 5.38
N ALA A 111 0.28 12.39 4.50
CA ALA A 111 -0.61 13.48 4.13
C ALA A 111 -1.84 12.98 3.35
N ALA A 112 -1.68 11.98 2.45
CA ALA A 112 -2.82 11.34 1.77
C ALA A 112 -3.76 10.66 2.78
N ALA A 113 -3.21 9.98 3.78
CA ALA A 113 -3.99 9.37 4.86
C ALA A 113 -4.72 10.42 5.68
N ALA A 114 -4.05 11.51 6.05
CA ALA A 114 -4.66 12.62 6.79
C ALA A 114 -5.81 13.27 6.01
N ASP A 115 -5.67 13.48 4.70
CA ASP A 115 -6.72 14.02 3.84
C ASP A 115 -7.97 13.08 3.82
N ARG A 116 -7.77 11.76 3.75
CA ARG A 116 -8.85 10.76 3.81
C ARG A 116 -9.55 10.72 5.18
N ILE A 117 -8.77 10.80 6.24
CA ILE A 117 -9.28 10.84 7.60
C ILE A 117 -10.04 12.15 7.84
N GLN A 118 -9.55 13.29 7.36
CA GLN A 118 -10.21 14.57 7.50
C GLN A 118 -11.59 14.58 6.82
N ALA A 119 -11.68 14.00 5.63
CA ALA A 119 -12.98 13.86 4.95
C ALA A 119 -13.98 13.05 5.79
N ALA A 120 -13.53 11.96 6.44
CA ALA A 120 -14.38 11.19 7.34
C ALA A 120 -14.78 11.95 8.62
N ILE A 121 -13.90 12.81 9.14
CA ILE A 121 -14.20 13.70 10.26
C ILE A 121 -15.30 14.69 9.85
N ASP A 122 -15.18 15.29 8.67
CA ASP A 122 -16.15 16.26 8.15
C ASP A 122 -17.52 15.62 7.96
N GLU A 123 -17.57 14.39 7.42
CA GLU A 123 -18.81 13.59 7.31
C GLU A 123 -19.41 13.27 8.68
N ALA A 124 -18.58 12.88 9.66
CA ALA A 124 -19.01 12.59 11.03
C ALA A 124 -19.58 13.86 11.72
N ASN A 125 -18.91 15.00 11.51
CA ASN A 125 -19.37 16.29 12.04
C ASN A 125 -20.69 16.72 11.40
N ALA A 126 -20.86 16.53 10.13
CA ALA A 126 -22.13 16.81 9.44
C ALA A 126 -23.27 15.91 9.94
N LYS A 127 -22.99 14.66 10.30
CA LYS A 127 -23.98 13.67 10.74
C LYS A 127 -24.35 13.80 12.22
N TRP A 128 -23.39 14.07 13.10
CA TRP A 128 -23.56 13.99 14.56
C TRP A 128 -23.17 15.27 15.31
N GLY A 129 -22.73 16.31 14.60
CA GLY A 129 -22.22 17.56 15.17
C GLY A 129 -20.71 17.52 15.41
N GLU A 130 -20.14 18.71 15.60
CA GLU A 130 -18.69 18.87 15.84
C GLU A 130 -18.23 18.18 17.12
N ARG A 131 -17.05 17.59 17.05
CA ARG A 131 -16.38 16.97 18.21
C ARG A 131 -14.87 17.21 18.12
N SER A 132 -14.27 17.44 19.29
CA SER A 132 -12.82 17.56 19.42
C SER A 132 -12.14 16.26 18.97
N LEU A 133 -11.05 16.37 18.22
CA LEU A 133 -10.21 15.22 17.89
C LEU A 133 -9.57 14.59 19.14
N TYR A 134 -9.33 15.37 20.17
CA TYR A 134 -8.88 14.85 21.47
C TYR A 134 -9.90 13.90 22.12
N ASP A 135 -11.20 14.08 21.87
CA ASP A 135 -12.28 13.21 22.33
C ASP A 135 -12.66 12.12 21.30
N THR A 136 -11.86 11.97 20.26
CA THR A 136 -12.05 11.02 19.17
C THR A 136 -10.89 10.01 19.13
N CYS A 137 -11.22 8.74 18.95
CA CYS A 137 -10.23 7.67 18.71
C CYS A 137 -10.07 7.43 17.21
N LEU A 138 -8.84 7.36 16.74
CA LEU A 138 -8.52 6.87 15.42
C LEU A 138 -8.20 5.37 15.47
N VAL A 139 -8.75 4.58 14.55
CA VAL A 139 -8.38 3.17 14.37
C VAL A 139 -7.78 3.01 12.99
N VAL A 140 -6.50 2.68 12.93
CA VAL A 140 -5.80 2.42 11.67
C VAL A 140 -5.73 0.92 11.43
N ILE A 141 -6.32 0.47 10.34
CA ILE A 141 -6.36 -0.96 10.00
C ILE A 141 -5.42 -1.23 8.82
N GLY A 142 -4.36 -1.98 9.10
CA GLY A 142 -3.46 -2.51 8.08
C GLY A 142 -3.89 -3.88 7.53
N ARG A 143 -3.21 -4.34 6.48
CA ARG A 143 -3.40 -5.70 5.95
C ARG A 143 -2.90 -6.76 6.93
N GLY A 144 -1.78 -6.50 7.56
CA GLY A 144 -1.01 -7.51 8.29
C GLY A 144 -0.09 -8.32 7.36
N ALA A 145 1.07 -8.66 7.86
CA ALA A 145 2.09 -9.42 7.14
C ALA A 145 2.83 -10.36 8.08
N SER A 146 3.51 -11.37 7.51
CA SER A 146 4.45 -12.21 8.26
C SER A 146 5.78 -11.51 8.52
N ASP A 147 6.00 -10.33 7.96
CA ASP A 147 7.18 -9.51 8.15
C ASP A 147 6.91 -8.47 9.25
N PRO A 148 7.62 -8.51 10.39
CA PRO A 148 7.40 -7.59 11.50
C PRO A 148 7.73 -6.13 11.15
N ASP A 149 8.62 -5.90 10.18
CA ASP A 149 8.95 -4.57 9.68
C ASP A 149 7.70 -3.91 9.04
N ALA A 150 7.01 -4.63 8.13
CA ALA A 150 5.79 -4.16 7.51
C ALA A 150 4.68 -3.86 8.53
N ASN A 151 4.53 -4.69 9.57
CA ASN A 151 3.55 -4.46 10.64
C ASN A 151 3.93 -3.25 11.51
N SER A 152 5.21 -3.06 11.80
CA SER A 152 5.70 -1.93 12.60
C SER A 152 5.48 -0.59 11.89
N ASN A 153 5.56 -0.56 10.56
CA ASN A 153 5.29 0.63 9.75
C ASN A 153 3.83 1.10 9.87
N VAL A 154 2.86 0.19 10.01
CA VAL A 154 1.46 0.57 10.30
C VAL A 154 1.36 1.30 11.65
N SER A 155 2.04 0.78 12.68
CA SER A 155 2.07 1.41 14.02
C SER A 155 2.77 2.78 13.98
N LYS A 156 3.83 2.92 13.21
CA LYS A 156 4.54 4.19 13.02
C LYS A 156 3.63 5.24 12.35
N ILE A 157 2.93 4.87 11.28
CA ILE A 157 1.97 5.75 10.60
C ILE A 157 0.83 6.14 11.54
N ALA A 158 0.25 5.17 12.26
CA ALA A 158 -0.81 5.43 13.22
C ALA A 158 -0.38 6.46 14.27
N ARG A 159 0.83 6.34 14.82
CA ARG A 159 1.40 7.30 15.78
C ARG A 159 1.58 8.68 15.17
N MET A 160 2.10 8.76 13.94
CA MET A 160 2.30 10.04 13.26
C MET A 160 0.98 10.74 12.93
N LEU A 161 -0.06 9.99 12.55
CA LEU A 161 -1.41 10.51 12.33
C LEU A 161 -2.06 10.99 13.64
N GLN A 162 -1.93 10.22 14.72
CA GLN A 162 -2.44 10.61 16.03
C GLN A 162 -1.89 11.96 16.47
N GLU A 163 -0.57 12.07 16.50
CA GLU A 163 0.10 13.30 16.98
C GLU A 163 -0.06 14.47 16.00
N GLY A 164 0.06 14.19 14.69
CA GLY A 164 -0.03 15.21 13.66
C GLY A 164 -1.42 15.81 13.50
N MET A 165 -2.48 15.04 13.74
CA MET A 165 -3.87 15.51 13.66
C MET A 165 -4.47 15.88 15.01
N GLY A 166 -3.90 15.40 16.13
CA GLY A 166 -4.36 15.72 17.49
C GLY A 166 -5.45 14.80 18.02
N PHE A 167 -5.52 13.54 17.58
CA PHE A 167 -6.43 12.55 18.14
C PHE A 167 -6.06 12.20 19.59
N GLY A 168 -7.08 12.02 20.45
CA GLY A 168 -6.86 11.64 21.85
C GLY A 168 -6.22 10.26 21.99
N TRP A 169 -6.55 9.34 21.08
CA TRP A 169 -5.98 7.99 21.03
C TRP A 169 -5.90 7.46 19.62
N VAL A 170 -4.98 6.54 19.39
CA VAL A 170 -4.95 5.71 18.18
C VAL A 170 -4.83 4.23 18.56
N GLU A 171 -5.57 3.38 17.87
CA GLU A 171 -5.42 1.93 17.96
C GLU A 171 -5.07 1.36 16.58
N VAL A 172 -4.35 0.24 16.56
CA VAL A 172 -3.94 -0.44 15.32
C VAL A 172 -4.53 -1.85 15.30
N GLY A 173 -5.17 -2.17 14.19
CA GLY A 173 -5.67 -3.51 13.91
C GLY A 173 -5.29 -3.97 12.51
N TYR A 174 -5.62 -5.22 12.20
CA TYR A 174 -5.28 -5.85 10.93
C TYR A 174 -6.45 -6.65 10.36
N SER A 175 -6.65 -6.58 9.04
CA SER A 175 -7.73 -7.31 8.36
C SER A 175 -7.32 -8.70 7.84
N GLY A 176 -6.02 -9.04 7.88
CA GLY A 176 -5.49 -10.34 7.46
C GLY A 176 -5.39 -11.35 8.61
N PHE A 177 -4.17 -11.79 8.87
CA PHE A 177 -3.88 -12.82 9.89
C PHE A 177 -3.03 -12.32 11.07
N THR A 178 -2.58 -11.07 11.03
CA THR A 178 -1.82 -10.42 12.13
C THR A 178 -2.80 -9.95 13.20
N PHE A 179 -2.44 -10.11 14.47
CA PHE A 179 -3.24 -9.64 15.60
C PHE A 179 -2.83 -8.23 16.06
N PRO A 180 -3.80 -7.43 16.61
CA PRO A 180 -5.23 -7.75 16.76
C PRO A 180 -5.99 -7.67 15.43
N LEU A 181 -6.94 -8.58 15.23
CA LEU A 181 -7.87 -8.51 14.10
C LEU A 181 -8.87 -7.36 14.28
N VAL A 182 -9.58 -6.99 13.21
CA VAL A 182 -10.49 -5.84 13.19
C VAL A 182 -11.53 -5.91 14.30
N GLU A 183 -12.29 -7.01 14.41
CA GLU A 183 -13.37 -7.16 15.40
C GLU A 183 -12.86 -7.01 16.84
N PRO A 184 -11.86 -7.79 17.34
CA PRO A 184 -11.35 -7.60 18.70
C PRO A 184 -10.67 -6.23 18.92
N CYS A 185 -10.12 -5.60 17.87
CA CYS A 185 -9.60 -4.26 17.94
C CYS A 185 -10.73 -3.24 18.23
N LEU A 186 -11.84 -3.30 17.49
CA LEU A 186 -13.00 -2.43 17.69
C LEU A 186 -13.67 -2.67 19.06
N ASP A 187 -13.77 -3.93 19.49
CA ASP A 187 -14.26 -4.29 20.84
C ASP A 187 -13.35 -3.76 21.96
N HIS A 188 -12.05 -3.67 21.73
CA HIS A 188 -11.11 -3.04 22.65
C HIS A 188 -11.35 -1.52 22.71
N VAL A 189 -11.40 -0.88 21.54
CA VAL A 189 -11.61 0.57 21.41
C VAL A 189 -12.91 1.02 22.10
N ALA A 190 -13.99 0.23 21.98
CA ALA A 190 -15.27 0.52 22.62
C ALA A 190 -15.17 0.62 24.16
N LYS A 191 -14.13 0.04 24.78
CA LYS A 191 -13.89 0.10 26.25
C LYS A 191 -13.05 1.30 26.68
N LEU A 192 -12.45 2.03 25.73
CA LEU A 192 -11.57 3.16 26.03
C LEU A 192 -12.33 4.44 26.39
N GLY A 193 -13.66 4.47 26.20
CA GLY A 193 -14.51 5.57 26.62
C GLY A 193 -14.64 6.72 25.62
N TYR A 194 -14.10 6.58 24.42
CA TYR A 194 -14.29 7.54 23.34
C TYR A 194 -15.70 7.42 22.76
N SER A 195 -16.36 8.56 22.58
CA SER A 195 -17.71 8.61 22.02
C SER A 195 -17.75 8.67 20.49
N ARG A 196 -16.60 8.93 19.86
CA ARG A 196 -16.42 8.85 18.37
C ARG A 196 -15.18 8.04 18.03
N VAL A 197 -15.31 7.22 17.00
CA VAL A 197 -14.24 6.38 16.46
C VAL A 197 -14.19 6.56 14.94
N ILE A 198 -13.05 6.97 14.42
CA ILE A 198 -12.79 7.01 12.97
C ILE A 198 -12.02 5.75 12.61
N VAL A 199 -12.57 4.91 11.73
CA VAL A 199 -11.93 3.68 11.27
C VAL A 199 -11.36 3.90 9.88
N PHE A 200 -10.04 3.85 9.77
CA PHE A 200 -9.31 4.12 8.54
C PHE A 200 -8.57 2.87 8.03
N PRO A 201 -9.00 2.31 6.88
CA PRO A 201 -8.26 1.29 6.18
C PRO A 201 -7.00 1.87 5.54
N TYR A 202 -5.81 1.51 6.03
CA TYR A 202 -4.55 1.88 5.38
C TYR A 202 -4.25 0.88 4.25
N PHE A 203 -4.96 1.06 3.14
CA PHE A 203 -4.92 0.22 1.95
C PHE A 203 -4.81 1.09 0.70
N LEU A 204 -4.15 0.56 -0.33
CA LEU A 204 -4.11 1.24 -1.64
C LEU A 204 -5.41 1.04 -2.41
N PHE A 205 -5.96 -0.17 -2.42
CA PHE A 205 -7.07 -0.55 -3.27
C PHE A 205 -8.15 -1.26 -2.47
N THR A 206 -9.37 -1.28 -3.03
CA THR A 206 -10.50 -2.02 -2.50
C THR A 206 -10.27 -3.54 -2.48
N GLY A 207 -11.24 -4.29 -2.02
CA GLY A 207 -11.30 -5.74 -2.03
C GLY A 207 -11.79 -6.31 -0.71
N ILE A 208 -11.85 -7.64 -0.66
CA ILE A 208 -12.46 -8.40 0.45
C ILE A 208 -11.96 -7.99 1.85
N LEU A 209 -10.72 -7.52 1.97
CA LEU A 209 -10.17 -7.09 3.27
C LEU A 209 -10.72 -5.71 3.69
N VAL A 210 -10.91 -4.79 2.74
CA VAL A 210 -11.53 -3.48 2.98
C VAL A 210 -13.01 -3.66 3.29
N ASP A 211 -13.72 -4.48 2.52
CA ASP A 211 -15.13 -4.81 2.76
C ASP A 211 -15.33 -5.41 4.15
N ARG A 212 -14.43 -6.29 4.57
CA ARG A 212 -14.42 -6.86 5.92
C ARG A 212 -14.24 -5.80 7.00
N ILE A 213 -13.35 -4.81 6.80
CA ILE A 213 -13.16 -3.71 7.74
C ILE A 213 -14.44 -2.92 7.89
N TYR A 214 -15.08 -2.59 6.77
CA TYR A 214 -16.34 -1.82 6.79
C TYR A 214 -17.49 -2.62 7.40
N GLY A 215 -17.59 -3.92 7.11
CA GLY A 215 -18.59 -4.81 7.71
C GLY A 215 -18.45 -4.88 9.23
N PHE A 216 -17.26 -5.14 9.75
CA PHE A 216 -17.02 -5.16 11.21
C PHE A 216 -17.23 -3.79 11.86
N THR A 217 -17.00 -2.71 11.12
CA THR A 217 -17.29 -1.35 11.62
C THR A 217 -18.80 -1.15 11.78
N ASP A 218 -19.61 -1.61 10.82
CA ASP A 218 -21.08 -1.56 10.90
C ASP A 218 -21.62 -2.45 12.03
N GLU A 219 -21.05 -3.65 12.21
CA GLU A 219 -21.39 -4.55 13.33
C GLU A 219 -21.05 -3.91 14.68
N ALA A 220 -19.88 -3.26 14.81
CA ALA A 220 -19.48 -2.55 16.03
C ALA A 220 -20.42 -1.37 16.31
N ALA A 221 -20.83 -0.60 15.31
CA ALA A 221 -21.80 0.48 15.44
C ALA A 221 -23.16 -0.04 15.96
N GLY A 222 -23.61 -1.20 15.49
CA GLY A 222 -24.82 -1.87 16.01
C GLY A 222 -24.67 -2.38 17.44
N LYS A 223 -23.48 -2.93 17.77
CA LYS A 223 -23.16 -3.48 19.10
C LYS A 223 -22.97 -2.41 20.17
N TYR A 224 -22.47 -1.25 19.80
CA TYR A 224 -22.14 -0.13 20.70
C TYR A 224 -22.86 1.16 20.28
N PRO A 225 -24.20 1.25 20.45
CA PRO A 225 -25.01 2.36 19.91
C PRO A 225 -24.70 3.73 20.58
N GLY A 226 -23.92 3.76 21.66
CA GLY A 226 -23.44 5.00 22.29
C GLY A 226 -22.15 5.56 21.69
N ILE A 227 -21.58 4.89 20.66
CA ILE A 227 -20.33 5.29 20.01
C ILE A 227 -20.62 5.60 18.53
N GLU A 228 -20.16 6.74 18.07
CA GLU A 228 -20.24 7.18 16.68
C GLU A 228 -19.09 6.55 15.88
N PHE A 229 -19.34 5.45 15.17
CA PHE A 229 -18.35 4.84 14.27
C PHE A 229 -18.47 5.43 12.87
N GLN A 230 -17.41 6.07 12.39
CA GLN A 230 -17.30 6.62 11.03
C GLN A 230 -16.21 5.90 10.26
N LYS A 231 -16.55 5.45 9.07
CA LYS A 231 -15.61 4.82 8.12
C LYS A 231 -14.92 5.90 7.30
N ALA A 232 -13.60 5.88 7.25
CA ALA A 232 -12.83 6.68 6.31
C ALA A 232 -12.58 5.88 5.03
N PHE A 233 -12.47 6.58 3.91
CA PHE A 233 -12.09 5.97 2.64
C PHE A 233 -10.59 5.64 2.64
N TYR A 234 -10.19 4.55 1.99
CA TYR A 234 -8.79 4.15 1.87
C TYR A 234 -8.02 5.07 0.90
N LEU A 235 -6.71 4.83 0.73
CA LEU A 235 -5.80 5.73 0.01
C LEU A 235 -6.16 5.89 -1.48
N ASN A 236 -6.41 4.77 -2.18
CA ASN A 236 -6.74 4.72 -3.60
C ASN A 236 -5.75 5.52 -4.46
N ASP A 237 -6.26 6.16 -5.49
CA ASP A 237 -5.55 6.99 -6.46
C ASP A 237 -5.33 8.45 -6.00
N HIS A 238 -5.22 8.67 -4.69
CA HIS A 238 -4.96 10.01 -4.13
C HIS A 238 -3.74 10.66 -4.82
N PRO A 239 -3.78 11.94 -5.18
CA PRO A 239 -2.67 12.59 -5.91
C PRO A 239 -1.31 12.38 -5.27
N LYS A 240 -1.22 12.47 -3.93
CA LYS A 240 0.03 12.25 -3.18
C LYS A 240 0.51 10.79 -3.23
N VAL A 241 -0.39 9.82 -3.43
CA VAL A 241 -0.01 8.41 -3.69
C VAL A 241 0.67 8.32 -5.04
N ILE A 242 0.10 8.93 -6.09
CA ILE A 242 0.69 8.94 -7.43
C ILE A 242 2.05 9.66 -7.43
N GLU A 243 2.16 10.79 -6.73
CA GLU A 243 3.44 11.50 -6.56
C GLU A 243 4.49 10.64 -5.86
N THR A 244 4.08 9.83 -4.86
CA THR A 244 4.99 8.90 -4.19
C THR A 244 5.48 7.82 -5.15
N PHE A 245 4.61 7.23 -5.97
CA PHE A 245 5.04 6.30 -7.02
C PHE A 245 6.04 6.94 -7.98
N ALA A 246 5.78 8.18 -8.43
CA ALA A 246 6.69 8.89 -9.32
C ALA A 246 8.07 9.15 -8.67
N GLU A 247 8.09 9.44 -7.38
CA GLU A 247 9.33 9.58 -6.62
C GLU A 247 10.08 8.26 -6.51
N ARG A 248 9.40 7.14 -6.21
CA ARG A 248 10.02 5.80 -6.17
C ARG A 248 10.70 5.43 -7.48
N VAL A 249 10.10 5.80 -8.62
CA VAL A 249 10.75 5.63 -9.94
C VAL A 249 12.02 6.49 -10.05
N ARG A 250 11.95 7.76 -9.66
CA ARG A 250 13.12 8.67 -9.74
C ARG A 250 14.25 8.26 -8.81
N GLU A 251 13.94 7.75 -7.61
CA GLU A 251 14.92 7.25 -6.63
C GLU A 251 15.81 6.13 -7.21
N ILE A 252 15.30 5.30 -8.12
CA ILE A 252 16.08 4.23 -8.75
C ILE A 252 17.30 4.83 -9.46
N THR A 253 17.12 5.93 -10.19
CA THR A 253 18.20 6.57 -10.96
C THR A 253 19.15 7.41 -10.10
N THR A 254 18.74 7.79 -8.89
CA THR A 254 19.57 8.57 -7.96
C THR A 254 20.33 7.71 -6.95
N GLY A 255 20.06 6.40 -6.90
CA GLY A 255 20.69 5.47 -5.97
C GLY A 255 20.22 5.54 -4.52
N SER A 256 19.10 6.24 -4.23
CA SER A 256 18.49 6.34 -2.90
C SER A 256 17.37 5.32 -2.65
N ASN A 257 17.50 4.15 -3.19
CA ASN A 257 16.47 3.14 -3.42
C ASN A 257 16.66 1.91 -2.51
N ASN A 258 16.63 2.09 -1.19
CA ASN A 258 16.88 1.00 -0.24
C ASN A 258 15.61 0.56 0.49
N MET A 259 15.22 -0.73 0.32
CA MET A 259 14.25 -1.37 1.19
C MET A 259 14.85 -1.68 2.56
N ASN A 260 14.05 -1.65 3.63
CA ASN A 260 14.47 -2.17 4.92
C ASN A 260 14.45 -3.70 4.91
N CYS A 261 15.64 -4.29 4.73
CA CYS A 261 15.84 -5.74 4.70
C CYS A 261 16.59 -6.29 5.91
N ALA A 262 16.86 -5.47 6.93
CA ALA A 262 17.71 -5.87 8.06
C ALA A 262 17.19 -7.11 8.81
N MET A 263 15.87 -7.24 8.95
CA MET A 263 15.19 -8.36 9.59
C MET A 263 14.49 -9.31 8.59
N CYS A 264 14.82 -9.21 7.31
CA CYS A 264 14.15 -9.96 6.26
C CYS A 264 14.54 -11.45 6.30
N LYS A 265 13.58 -12.31 6.61
CA LYS A 265 13.74 -13.75 6.61
C LYS A 265 13.94 -14.38 5.22
N TYR A 266 13.60 -13.64 4.17
CA TYR A 266 13.72 -14.09 2.77
C TYR A 266 15.08 -13.80 2.14
N ARG A 267 15.91 -12.99 2.79
CA ARG A 267 17.19 -12.52 2.25
C ARG A 267 18.19 -13.64 1.92
N ALA A 268 18.09 -14.77 2.60
CA ALA A 268 19.03 -15.87 2.50
C ALA A 268 18.56 -17.04 1.62
N GLN A 269 17.33 -17.06 1.15
CA GLN A 269 16.78 -18.25 0.48
C GLN A 269 15.73 -17.89 -0.58
N VAL A 270 16.12 -17.95 -1.82
CA VAL A 270 15.20 -18.02 -2.95
C VAL A 270 15.41 -19.38 -3.61
N LEU A 271 14.72 -20.40 -3.08
CA LEU A 271 14.89 -21.79 -3.52
C LEU A 271 14.64 -21.94 -5.02
N GLY A 272 15.66 -22.42 -5.75
CA GLY A 272 15.63 -22.63 -7.18
C GLY A 272 15.97 -21.42 -8.04
N PHE A 273 16.23 -20.25 -7.42
CA PHE A 273 16.53 -18.99 -8.12
C PHE A 273 17.72 -18.22 -7.52
N GLU A 274 18.53 -18.90 -6.73
CA GLU A 274 19.63 -18.29 -5.97
C GLU A 274 20.62 -17.53 -6.85
N ALA A 275 20.82 -18.01 -8.09
CA ALA A 275 21.71 -17.36 -9.06
C ALA A 275 21.07 -16.15 -9.76
N GLU A 276 19.75 -15.92 -9.59
CA GLU A 276 18.94 -14.95 -10.37
C GLU A 276 18.49 -13.77 -9.54
N VAL A 277 18.50 -13.88 -8.23
CA VAL A 277 18.07 -12.82 -7.30
C VAL A 277 19.22 -12.01 -6.71
N GLY A 278 20.39 -12.02 -7.36
CA GLY A 278 21.45 -11.09 -7.00
C GLY A 278 21.86 -11.14 -5.52
N MET A 279 22.24 -12.32 -5.04
CA MET A 279 23.02 -12.43 -3.83
C MET A 279 24.46 -12.07 -4.21
N ALA A 280 24.74 -10.78 -4.27
CA ALA A 280 26.11 -10.25 -4.27
C ALA A 280 26.50 -9.93 -2.84
#